data_8af80476746d3cae38d103bb07e51582
#
_entry.id   8af80476746d3cae38d103bb07e51582
#
_cell.length_a   1.000
_cell.length_b   1.000
_cell.length_c   1.000
_cell.angle_alpha   90.00
_cell.angle_beta   90.00
_cell.angle_gamma   90.00
#
_symmetry.space_group_name_H-M   'P 1'
#
loop_
_entity.id
_entity.type
_entity.pdbx_description
1 polymer ?
#
loop_
_entity_poly.entity_id
_entity_poly.type
_entity_poly.pdbx_seq_one_letter_code
_entity_poly.pdbx_strand_id
1 'polypeptide(L)'
;MEARLIKVLENQGFEYSAALIAKARIDIETSSNYTSGGLFCCAATLVLYLPLDEFSRITSNSILKTKVSKQILNAAKLVEPPKDNGIDILNIRYEYDNSLDIDISVESTNAVILNEDYLDRQLKKCKDKLSTSDYDGVITSSRALLESILIKIIEDKDQTYKYDGNLMKLFKLVSKNLNLEPKTDSTESIKQILTGFSSVIFGMANYRNEYGDAHGKSKKQVAVLKKRHATLALNSTLTICDYLIAYINDKAA
;
A
#
# COMPACT_ATOMS: atom_id res chain seq x y z
N MET A 1 17.89 -13.48 -1.61
CA MET A 1 17.85 -13.67 -3.09
C MET A 1 17.96 -12.34 -3.80
N GLU A 2 17.13 -11.36 -3.54
CA GLU A 2 17.03 -10.04 -4.21
C GLU A 2 18.38 -9.32 -4.37
N ALA A 3 19.09 -9.01 -3.28
CA ALA A 3 20.38 -8.31 -3.35
C ALA A 3 21.45 -9.04 -4.19
N ARG A 4 21.45 -10.39 -4.18
CA ARG A 4 22.35 -11.18 -5.02
C ARG A 4 21.96 -11.13 -6.49
N LEU A 5 20.67 -11.12 -6.77
CA LEU A 5 20.12 -11.03 -8.11
C LEU A 5 20.46 -9.67 -8.76
N ILE A 6 20.25 -8.58 -8.01
CA ILE A 6 20.65 -7.22 -8.44
C ILE A 6 22.13 -7.17 -8.80
N LYS A 7 23.00 -7.65 -7.91
CA LYS A 7 24.45 -7.63 -8.12
C LYS A 7 24.88 -8.46 -9.33
N VAL A 8 24.25 -9.61 -9.61
CA VAL A 8 24.53 -10.41 -10.80
C VAL A 8 24.13 -9.67 -12.06
N LEU A 9 22.95 -9.03 -12.07
CA LEU A 9 22.46 -8.27 -13.23
C LEU A 9 23.33 -7.03 -13.51
N GLU A 10 23.73 -6.31 -12.48
CA GLU A 10 24.67 -5.17 -12.60
C GLU A 10 26.02 -5.60 -13.17
N ASN A 11 26.62 -6.68 -12.66
CA ASN A 11 27.87 -7.22 -13.16
C ASN A 11 27.81 -7.68 -14.61
N GLN A 12 26.59 -8.02 -15.11
CA GLN A 12 26.35 -8.38 -16.51
C GLN A 12 26.00 -7.17 -17.39
N GLY A 13 25.97 -5.96 -16.86
CA GLY A 13 25.59 -4.75 -17.57
C GLY A 13 24.09 -4.63 -17.88
N PHE A 14 23.23 -5.33 -17.12
CA PHE A 14 21.77 -5.31 -17.29
C PHE A 14 21.10 -4.32 -16.35
N GLU A 15 21.50 -3.05 -16.42
CA GLU A 15 21.09 -1.98 -15.50
C GLU A 15 19.56 -1.86 -15.35
N TYR A 16 18.81 -1.92 -16.47
CA TYR A 16 17.35 -1.84 -16.40
C TYR A 16 16.74 -3.02 -15.63
N SER A 17 17.22 -4.24 -15.87
CA SER A 17 16.74 -5.43 -15.17
C SER A 17 17.10 -5.41 -13.69
N ALA A 18 18.27 -4.88 -13.33
CA ALA A 18 18.69 -4.68 -11.95
C ALA A 18 17.81 -3.64 -11.23
N ALA A 19 17.56 -2.50 -11.87
CA ALA A 19 16.67 -1.45 -11.37
C ALA A 19 15.22 -1.94 -11.21
N LEU A 20 14.74 -2.78 -12.13
CA LEU A 20 13.41 -3.39 -12.06
C LEU A 20 13.29 -4.31 -10.83
N ILE A 21 14.30 -5.16 -10.59
CA ILE A 21 14.34 -6.04 -9.42
C ILE A 21 14.39 -5.22 -8.11
N ALA A 22 15.14 -4.12 -8.08
CA ALA A 22 15.24 -3.25 -6.92
C ALA A 22 13.90 -2.55 -6.54
N LYS A 23 13.01 -2.39 -7.54
CA LYS A 23 11.66 -1.83 -7.32
C LYS A 23 10.59 -2.90 -7.07
N ALA A 24 10.89 -4.17 -7.34
CA ALA A 24 9.93 -5.25 -7.28
C ALA A 24 9.86 -5.85 -5.87
N ARG A 25 8.67 -6.21 -5.42
CA ARG A 25 8.52 -7.24 -4.39
C ARG A 25 8.57 -8.60 -5.06
N ILE A 26 9.41 -9.50 -4.55
CA ILE A 26 9.68 -10.80 -5.15
C ILE A 26 9.04 -11.91 -4.33
N ASP A 27 8.37 -12.84 -5.02
CA ASP A 27 7.88 -14.08 -4.44
C ASP A 27 8.24 -15.28 -5.34
N ILE A 28 8.22 -16.48 -4.77
CA ILE A 28 8.51 -17.73 -5.50
C ILE A 28 7.34 -18.69 -5.28
N GLU A 29 6.63 -18.95 -6.36
CA GLU A 29 5.58 -19.95 -6.37
C GLU A 29 6.08 -21.26 -6.93
N THR A 30 5.98 -22.32 -6.13
CA THR A 30 6.32 -23.69 -6.54
C THR A 30 5.11 -24.38 -7.16
N SER A 31 5.37 -25.25 -8.12
CA SER A 31 4.34 -26.03 -8.80
C SER A 31 4.60 -27.53 -8.68
N SER A 32 4.77 -28.24 -9.78
CA SER A 32 4.98 -29.67 -9.79
C SER A 32 6.45 -30.05 -9.69
N ASN A 33 6.71 -31.21 -9.08
CA ASN A 33 8.04 -31.81 -9.11
C ASN A 33 8.31 -32.46 -10.48
N TYR A 34 9.56 -32.41 -10.90
CA TYR A 34 10.01 -33.05 -12.15
C TYR A 34 11.48 -33.46 -12.07
N THR A 35 11.91 -34.28 -13.02
CA THR A 35 13.32 -34.69 -13.12
C THR A 35 13.93 -34.09 -14.38
N SER A 36 15.04 -33.38 -14.22
CA SER A 36 15.79 -32.78 -15.33
C SER A 36 17.28 -32.97 -15.10
N GLY A 37 18.00 -33.50 -16.12
CA GLY A 37 19.44 -33.70 -16.04
C GLY A 37 19.91 -34.61 -14.88
N GLY A 38 19.03 -35.52 -14.43
CA GLY A 38 19.32 -36.41 -13.29
C GLY A 38 19.04 -35.81 -11.91
N LEU A 39 18.56 -34.56 -11.83
CA LEU A 39 18.16 -33.89 -10.59
C LEU A 39 16.64 -33.96 -10.43
N PHE A 40 16.18 -34.23 -9.22
CA PHE A 40 14.77 -34.12 -8.84
C PHE A 40 14.51 -32.71 -8.28
N CYS A 41 13.74 -31.90 -9.00
CA CYS A 41 13.52 -30.49 -8.68
C CYS A 41 12.03 -30.16 -8.58
N CYS A 42 11.71 -29.14 -7.82
CA CYS A 42 10.40 -28.51 -7.84
C CYS A 42 10.43 -27.32 -8.82
N ALA A 43 9.58 -27.36 -9.84
CA ALA A 43 9.44 -26.24 -10.77
C ALA A 43 8.90 -25.00 -10.05
N ALA A 44 9.51 -23.85 -10.29
CA ALA A 44 9.15 -22.59 -9.68
C ALA A 44 8.95 -21.47 -10.67
N THR A 45 8.06 -20.56 -10.33
CA THR A 45 7.84 -19.29 -11.03
C THR A 45 8.27 -18.15 -10.11
N LEU A 46 9.17 -17.30 -10.59
CA LEU A 46 9.52 -16.05 -9.92
C LEU A 46 8.43 -15.02 -10.22
N VAL A 47 7.72 -14.60 -9.18
CA VAL A 47 6.66 -13.58 -9.31
C VAL A 47 7.25 -12.24 -8.91
N LEU A 48 7.21 -11.30 -9.85
CA LEU A 48 7.65 -9.93 -9.68
C LEU A 48 6.44 -9.02 -9.58
N TYR A 49 6.17 -8.53 -8.39
CA TYR A 49 5.14 -7.53 -8.13
C TYR A 49 5.75 -6.16 -8.36
N LEU A 50 5.22 -5.42 -9.32
CA LEU A 50 5.79 -4.16 -9.82
C LEU A 50 4.86 -2.97 -9.55
N PRO A 51 5.39 -1.75 -9.36
CA PRO A 51 4.65 -0.51 -9.47
C PRO A 51 3.94 -0.38 -10.82
N LEU A 52 2.86 0.42 -10.89
CA LEU A 52 2.02 0.54 -12.09
C LEU A 52 2.79 0.97 -13.34
N ASP A 53 3.69 1.92 -13.19
CA ASP A 53 4.52 2.44 -14.28
C ASP A 53 5.41 1.35 -14.91
N GLU A 54 6.13 0.59 -14.08
CA GLU A 54 6.99 -0.49 -14.53
C GLU A 54 6.17 -1.70 -15.03
N PHE A 55 5.06 -2.04 -14.34
CA PHE A 55 4.16 -3.10 -14.78
C PHE A 55 3.58 -2.80 -16.16
N SER A 56 3.06 -1.58 -16.38
CA SER A 56 2.52 -1.14 -17.65
C SER A 56 3.59 -1.14 -18.75
N ARG A 57 4.79 -0.65 -18.44
CA ARG A 57 5.92 -0.59 -19.37
C ARG A 57 6.36 -1.98 -19.83
N ILE A 58 6.46 -2.95 -18.93
CA ILE A 58 6.85 -4.33 -19.25
C ILE A 58 5.74 -5.07 -19.98
N THR A 59 4.48 -4.93 -19.57
CA THR A 59 3.38 -5.69 -20.15
C THR A 59 2.91 -5.17 -21.49
N SER A 60 3.05 -3.86 -21.77
CA SER A 60 2.74 -3.28 -23.08
C SER A 60 3.81 -3.51 -24.15
N ASN A 61 5.03 -3.89 -23.78
CA ASN A 61 6.14 -4.10 -24.70
C ASN A 61 6.64 -5.54 -24.67
N SER A 62 6.16 -6.38 -25.60
CA SER A 62 6.49 -7.81 -25.67
C SER A 62 7.99 -8.08 -25.88
N ILE A 63 8.69 -7.24 -26.66
CA ILE A 63 10.13 -7.37 -26.91
C ILE A 63 10.92 -7.08 -25.62
N LEU A 64 10.59 -5.99 -24.95
CA LEU A 64 11.20 -5.63 -23.66
C LEU A 64 10.95 -6.71 -22.63
N LYS A 65 9.69 -7.18 -22.51
CA LYS A 65 9.30 -8.26 -21.59
C LYS A 65 10.13 -9.51 -21.80
N THR A 66 10.26 -9.96 -23.06
CA THR A 66 11.05 -11.16 -23.40
C THR A 66 12.52 -11.00 -23.05
N LYS A 67 13.10 -9.84 -23.39
CA LYS A 67 14.52 -9.53 -23.12
C LYS A 67 14.79 -9.54 -21.60
N VAL A 68 13.99 -8.80 -20.83
CA VAL A 68 14.13 -8.65 -19.38
C VAL A 68 13.90 -9.99 -18.68
N SER A 69 12.85 -10.73 -19.05
CA SER A 69 12.60 -12.06 -18.49
C SER A 69 13.77 -13.01 -18.68
N LYS A 70 14.38 -13.03 -19.87
CA LYS A 70 15.55 -13.87 -20.15
C LYS A 70 16.76 -13.48 -19.28
N GLN A 71 17.02 -12.19 -19.12
CA GLN A 71 18.12 -11.68 -18.29
C GLN A 71 17.93 -12.07 -16.83
N ILE A 72 16.73 -11.86 -16.28
CA ILE A 72 16.42 -12.16 -14.89
C ILE A 72 16.45 -13.67 -14.63
N LEU A 73 15.88 -14.50 -15.53
CA LEU A 73 15.94 -15.96 -15.40
C LEU A 73 17.37 -16.50 -15.39
N ASN A 74 18.21 -15.99 -16.28
CA ASN A 74 19.62 -16.40 -16.31
C ASN A 74 20.34 -15.99 -15.01
N ALA A 75 20.11 -14.79 -14.53
CA ALA A 75 20.66 -14.32 -13.26
C ALA A 75 20.14 -15.13 -12.06
N ALA A 76 18.85 -15.48 -12.04
CA ALA A 76 18.24 -16.30 -11.00
C ALA A 76 18.88 -17.68 -10.91
N LYS A 77 19.16 -18.32 -12.05
CA LYS A 77 19.87 -19.61 -12.11
C LYS A 77 21.33 -19.55 -11.62
N LEU A 78 21.97 -18.40 -11.73
CA LEU A 78 23.30 -18.17 -11.15
C LEU A 78 23.27 -17.96 -9.63
N VAL A 79 22.22 -17.31 -9.14
CA VAL A 79 22.03 -17.03 -7.71
C VAL A 79 21.56 -18.26 -6.95
N GLU A 80 20.64 -19.02 -7.54
CA GLU A 80 20.07 -20.25 -6.99
C GLU A 80 20.06 -21.33 -8.08
N PRO A 81 21.19 -21.99 -8.29
CA PRO A 81 21.28 -23.04 -9.30
C PRO A 81 20.40 -24.23 -8.92
N PRO A 82 19.79 -24.91 -9.89
CA PRO A 82 19.05 -26.14 -9.64
C PRO A 82 19.91 -27.18 -8.93
N LYS A 83 19.37 -27.75 -7.86
CA LYS A 83 20.02 -28.82 -7.09
C LYS A 83 18.99 -29.87 -6.69
N ASP A 84 19.46 -31.07 -6.42
CA ASP A 84 18.59 -32.19 -6.04
C ASP A 84 17.75 -31.83 -4.82
N ASN A 85 16.44 -32.14 -4.88
CA ASN A 85 15.43 -31.74 -3.91
C ASN A 85 15.30 -30.21 -3.69
N GLY A 86 15.80 -29.41 -4.64
CA GLY A 86 15.70 -27.95 -4.62
C GLY A 86 14.63 -27.39 -5.55
N ILE A 87 14.60 -26.07 -5.65
CA ILE A 87 13.75 -25.37 -6.62
C ILE A 87 14.54 -25.10 -7.92
N ASP A 88 13.82 -25.14 -9.05
CA ASP A 88 14.33 -24.65 -10.34
C ASP A 88 13.39 -23.58 -10.87
N ILE A 89 13.88 -22.35 -10.99
CA ILE A 89 13.11 -21.21 -11.46
C ILE A 89 13.04 -21.26 -13.00
N LEU A 90 11.88 -21.68 -13.50
CA LEU A 90 11.64 -21.88 -14.93
C LEU A 90 10.95 -20.69 -15.61
N ASN A 91 10.15 -19.96 -14.85
CA ASN A 91 9.30 -18.90 -15.39
C ASN A 91 9.39 -17.62 -14.57
N ILE A 92 9.02 -16.51 -15.22
CA ILE A 92 8.76 -15.24 -14.54
C ILE A 92 7.33 -14.81 -14.82
N ARG A 93 6.65 -14.35 -13.78
CA ARG A 93 5.35 -13.71 -13.86
C ARG A 93 5.46 -12.28 -13.34
N TYR A 94 4.93 -11.34 -14.10
CA TYR A 94 4.82 -9.94 -13.69
C TYR A 94 3.40 -9.68 -13.20
N GLU A 95 3.28 -9.13 -12.02
CA GLU A 95 2.02 -8.74 -11.43
C GLU A 95 2.08 -7.29 -10.98
N TYR A 96 0.96 -6.61 -11.07
CA TYR A 96 0.82 -5.28 -10.52
C TYR A 96 0.65 -5.38 -9.01
N ASP A 97 1.45 -4.62 -8.28
CA ASP A 97 1.30 -4.46 -6.84
C ASP A 97 1.01 -2.99 -6.51
N ASN A 98 -0.25 -2.69 -6.30
CA ASN A 98 -0.69 -1.35 -5.92
C ASN A 98 -0.11 -0.89 -4.57
N SER A 99 0.44 -1.79 -3.75
CA SER A 99 1.13 -1.40 -2.52
C SER A 99 2.49 -0.74 -2.77
N LEU A 100 3.06 -0.95 -3.99
CA LEU A 100 4.32 -0.33 -4.41
C LEU A 100 4.11 1.04 -5.09
N ASP A 101 2.89 1.32 -5.59
CA ASP A 101 2.55 2.63 -6.18
C ASP A 101 2.11 3.64 -5.14
N ILE A 102 1.96 3.22 -3.89
CA ILE A 102 1.78 4.14 -2.79
C ILE A 102 3.18 4.73 -2.47
N ASP A 103 3.81 5.35 -3.45
CA ASP A 103 4.65 6.49 -3.21
C ASP A 103 3.69 7.61 -2.82
N ILE A 104 3.31 7.56 -1.55
CA ILE A 104 2.82 8.75 -0.91
C ILE A 104 4.09 9.56 -0.69
N SER A 105 4.55 10.17 -1.76
CA SER A 105 5.16 11.45 -1.64
C SER A 105 4.03 12.35 -1.13
N VAL A 106 3.78 12.34 0.17
CA VAL A 106 3.49 13.59 0.83
C VAL A 106 4.69 14.42 0.43
N GLU A 107 4.58 15.13 -0.73
CA GLU A 107 5.52 16.18 -1.03
C GLU A 107 5.40 17.11 0.16
N SER A 108 6.35 16.96 1.06
CA SER A 108 6.51 17.76 2.26
C SER A 108 6.94 19.17 1.86
N THR A 109 6.12 19.78 1.02
CA THR A 109 6.14 21.22 0.84
C THR A 109 5.29 21.84 1.93
N ASN A 110 5.86 21.92 3.10
CA ASN A 110 5.44 22.58 4.32
C ASN A 110 5.10 21.65 5.49
N ALA A 111 6.09 20.89 5.93
CA ALA A 111 6.12 20.08 7.15
C ALA A 111 6.02 20.88 8.47
N VAL A 112 5.26 21.97 8.49
CA VAL A 112 5.10 22.77 9.73
C VAL A 112 4.02 22.20 10.64
N ILE A 113 3.09 21.39 10.11
CA ILE A 113 1.88 21.01 10.85
C ILE A 113 1.92 19.56 11.39
N LEU A 114 2.67 18.65 10.75
CA LEU A 114 2.72 17.24 11.15
C LEU A 114 4.15 16.76 11.31
N ASN A 115 4.42 16.01 12.38
CA ASN A 115 5.70 15.33 12.55
C ASN A 115 5.81 14.24 11.46
N GLU A 116 6.59 14.51 10.40
CA GLU A 116 6.83 13.61 9.26
C GLU A 116 7.22 12.20 9.74
N ASP A 117 8.12 12.09 10.71
CA ASP A 117 8.53 10.81 11.29
C ASP A 117 7.37 9.99 11.85
N TYR A 118 6.32 10.64 12.35
CA TYR A 118 5.16 9.93 12.88
C TYR A 118 4.29 9.38 11.75
N LEU A 119 4.03 10.18 10.71
CA LEU A 119 3.24 9.76 9.55
C LEU A 119 3.92 8.61 8.81
N ASP A 120 5.20 8.74 8.56
CA ASP A 120 6.01 7.71 7.89
C ASP A 120 6.00 6.40 8.68
N ARG A 121 6.13 6.47 10.01
CA ARG A 121 6.02 5.28 10.88
C ARG A 121 4.63 4.64 10.81
N GLN A 122 3.55 5.42 10.77
CA GLN A 122 2.20 4.86 10.66
C GLN A 122 1.95 4.24 9.28
N LEU A 123 2.42 4.89 8.22
CA LEU A 123 2.38 4.36 6.86
C LEU A 123 3.17 3.05 6.74
N LYS A 124 4.38 3.03 7.27
CA LYS A 124 5.20 1.81 7.31
C LYS A 124 4.46 0.68 8.03
N LYS A 125 3.86 0.95 9.18
CA LYS A 125 3.05 -0.05 9.90
C LYS A 125 1.89 -0.59 9.04
N CYS A 126 1.20 0.27 8.29
CA CYS A 126 0.13 -0.17 7.39
C CYS A 126 0.67 -1.06 6.26
N LYS A 127 1.79 -0.67 5.64
CA LYS A 127 2.46 -1.45 4.59
C LYS A 127 2.93 -2.81 5.11
N ASP A 128 3.58 -2.85 6.28
CA ASP A 128 4.07 -4.08 6.91
C ASP A 128 2.91 -5.05 7.21
N LYS A 129 1.81 -4.55 7.76
CA LYS A 129 0.60 -5.34 8.03
C LYS A 129 -0.06 -5.85 6.75
N LEU A 130 -0.10 -5.03 5.69
CA LEU A 130 -0.65 -5.43 4.41
C LEU A 130 0.18 -6.56 3.78
N SER A 131 1.51 -6.51 3.89
CA SER A 131 2.43 -7.54 3.39
C SER A 131 2.29 -8.86 4.13
N THR A 132 1.98 -8.82 5.43
CA THR A 132 1.75 -10.01 6.27
C THR A 132 0.31 -10.50 6.26
N SER A 133 -0.56 -9.92 5.41
CA SER A 133 -1.99 -10.25 5.32
C SER A 133 -2.79 -9.96 6.60
N ASP A 134 -2.29 -9.12 7.49
CA ASP A 134 -3.01 -8.61 8.67
C ASP A 134 -3.99 -7.49 8.27
N TYR A 135 -5.07 -7.85 7.58
CA TYR A 135 -6.02 -6.89 7.01
C TYR A 135 -6.80 -6.11 8.07
N ASP A 136 -7.12 -6.73 9.20
CA ASP A 136 -7.72 -6.08 10.37
C ASP A 136 -6.79 -5.00 10.92
N GLY A 137 -5.54 -5.37 11.06
CA GLY A 137 -4.49 -4.47 11.52
C GLY A 137 -4.25 -3.29 10.58
N VAL A 138 -4.35 -3.48 9.25
CA VAL A 138 -4.28 -2.38 8.27
C VAL A 138 -5.40 -1.38 8.50
N ILE A 139 -6.65 -1.84 8.60
CA ILE A 139 -7.82 -0.95 8.77
C ILE A 139 -7.74 -0.20 10.11
N THR A 140 -7.33 -0.88 11.18
CA THR A 140 -7.13 -0.27 12.50
C THR A 140 -6.04 0.80 12.45
N SER A 141 -4.93 0.53 11.78
CA SER A 141 -3.81 1.48 11.65
C SER A 141 -4.17 2.66 10.74
N SER A 142 -4.92 2.44 9.66
CA SER A 142 -5.43 3.49 8.78
C SER A 142 -6.38 4.43 9.54
N ARG A 143 -7.27 3.88 10.36
CA ARG A 143 -8.12 4.68 11.23
C ARG A 143 -7.31 5.52 12.22
N ALA A 144 -6.32 4.92 12.90
CA ALA A 144 -5.47 5.63 13.84
C ALA A 144 -4.68 6.77 13.17
N LEU A 145 -4.22 6.58 11.92
CA LEU A 145 -3.59 7.61 11.12
C LEU A 145 -4.54 8.77 10.86
N LEU A 146 -5.77 8.50 10.42
CA LEU A 146 -6.78 9.53 10.19
C LEU A 146 -7.11 10.28 11.49
N GLU A 147 -7.34 9.57 12.60
CA GLU A 147 -7.59 10.17 13.91
C GLU A 147 -6.46 11.13 14.31
N SER A 148 -5.21 10.71 14.15
CA SER A 148 -4.04 11.53 14.51
C SER A 148 -3.97 12.84 13.72
N ILE A 149 -4.26 12.81 12.42
CA ILE A 149 -4.27 14.01 11.57
C ILE A 149 -5.41 14.94 11.97
N LEU A 150 -6.60 14.39 12.15
CA LEU A 150 -7.76 15.18 12.54
C LEU A 150 -7.59 15.82 13.94
N ILE A 151 -7.02 15.09 14.91
CA ILE A 151 -6.72 15.61 16.26
C ILE A 151 -5.72 16.75 16.12
N LYS A 152 -4.64 16.58 15.38
CA LYS A 152 -3.62 17.61 15.20
C LYS A 152 -4.20 18.89 14.62
N ILE A 153 -5.07 18.80 13.61
CA ILE A 153 -5.76 19.96 13.02
C ILE A 153 -6.58 20.72 14.07
N ILE A 154 -7.20 20.03 15.02
CA ILE A 154 -7.97 20.69 16.08
C ILE A 154 -7.05 21.27 17.14
N GLU A 155 -6.03 20.53 17.58
CA GLU A 155 -5.08 20.98 18.61
C GLU A 155 -4.29 22.23 18.22
N ASP A 156 -4.01 22.40 16.94
CA ASP A 156 -3.37 23.63 16.42
C ASP A 156 -4.25 24.89 16.61
N LYS A 157 -5.57 24.71 16.77
CA LYS A 157 -6.53 25.81 17.04
C LYS A 157 -6.99 25.86 18.50
N ASP A 158 -7.11 24.69 19.13
CA ASP A 158 -7.57 24.54 20.52
C ASP A 158 -6.75 23.46 21.22
N GLN A 159 -5.69 23.89 21.91
CA GLN A 159 -4.79 23.01 22.66
C GLN A 159 -5.47 22.32 23.85
N THR A 160 -6.69 22.74 24.23
CA THR A 160 -7.44 22.13 25.33
C THR A 160 -8.34 21.00 24.89
N TYR A 161 -8.45 20.76 23.58
CA TYR A 161 -9.32 19.72 23.01
C TYR A 161 -8.93 18.32 23.51
N LYS A 162 -9.93 17.56 23.92
CA LYS A 162 -9.76 16.16 24.32
C LYS A 162 -10.62 15.26 23.43
N TYR A 163 -9.97 14.38 22.72
CA TYR A 163 -10.65 13.40 21.84
C TYR A 163 -11.40 12.35 22.67
N ASP A 164 -12.68 12.16 22.36
CA ASP A 164 -13.58 11.21 23.06
C ASP A 164 -13.65 9.82 22.39
N GLY A 165 -12.82 9.56 21.39
CA GLY A 165 -12.82 8.30 20.63
C GLY A 165 -13.87 8.25 19.50
N ASN A 166 -14.65 9.32 19.28
CA ASN A 166 -15.67 9.38 18.25
C ASN A 166 -15.14 10.05 16.97
N LEU A 167 -14.66 9.23 16.04
CA LEU A 167 -14.09 9.68 14.76
C LEU A 167 -15.06 10.57 13.95
N MET A 168 -16.36 10.27 13.94
CA MET A 168 -17.35 11.08 13.23
C MET A 168 -17.54 12.47 13.82
N LYS A 169 -17.55 12.58 15.17
CA LYS A 169 -17.60 13.89 15.83
C LYS A 169 -16.35 14.71 15.53
N LEU A 170 -15.19 14.05 15.59
CA LEU A 170 -13.90 14.66 15.30
C LEU A 170 -13.87 15.20 13.87
N PHE A 171 -14.26 14.41 12.88
CA PHE A 171 -14.31 14.85 11.49
C PHE A 171 -15.29 16.00 11.25
N LYS A 172 -16.48 15.96 11.84
CA LYS A 172 -17.43 17.07 11.77
C LYS A 172 -16.85 18.37 12.36
N LEU A 173 -16.11 18.26 13.46
CA LEU A 173 -15.45 19.41 14.07
C LEU A 173 -14.37 19.98 13.16
N VAL A 174 -13.53 19.13 12.56
CA VAL A 174 -12.52 19.53 11.57
C VAL A 174 -13.19 20.20 10.36
N SER A 175 -14.22 19.57 9.80
CA SER A 175 -14.95 20.10 8.63
C SER A 175 -15.50 21.49 8.90
N LYS A 176 -16.08 21.71 10.09
CA LYS A 176 -16.58 23.03 10.51
C LYS A 176 -15.44 24.04 10.65
N ASN A 177 -14.34 23.65 11.32
CA ASN A 177 -13.20 24.54 11.58
C ASN A 177 -12.46 24.95 10.28
N LEU A 178 -12.40 24.07 9.33
CA LEU A 178 -11.79 24.31 8.03
C LEU A 178 -12.76 24.94 7.01
N ASN A 179 -14.08 25.05 7.36
CA ASN A 179 -15.13 25.45 6.42
C ASN A 179 -15.16 24.57 5.17
N LEU A 180 -15.05 23.24 5.37
CA LEU A 180 -15.14 22.26 4.29
C LEU A 180 -16.58 22.01 3.83
N GLU A 181 -17.56 22.63 4.49
CA GLU A 181 -18.95 22.55 4.03
C GLU A 181 -19.05 23.12 2.61
N PRO A 182 -19.77 22.44 1.72
CA PRO A 182 -19.90 22.86 0.33
C PRO A 182 -20.44 24.28 0.26
N LYS A 183 -19.59 25.24 -0.05
CA LYS A 183 -20.01 26.62 -0.31
C LYS A 183 -20.82 26.67 -1.61
N THR A 184 -21.63 27.71 -1.77
CA THR A 184 -22.41 28.00 -2.98
C THR A 184 -21.56 28.00 -4.25
N ASP A 185 -20.27 28.30 -4.13
CA ASP A 185 -19.32 28.43 -5.24
C ASP A 185 -18.64 27.10 -5.67
N SER A 186 -18.80 26.02 -4.89
CA SER A 186 -18.26 24.72 -5.25
C SER A 186 -19.18 24.04 -6.27
N THR A 187 -18.59 23.38 -7.27
CA THR A 187 -19.38 22.57 -8.23
C THR A 187 -20.07 21.42 -7.48
N GLU A 188 -21.23 21.00 -7.98
CA GLU A 188 -22.00 19.90 -7.40
C GLU A 188 -21.17 18.60 -7.29
N SER A 189 -20.27 18.36 -8.25
CA SER A 189 -19.35 17.24 -8.25
C SER A 189 -18.39 17.23 -7.06
N ILE A 190 -17.81 18.38 -6.71
CA ILE A 190 -16.93 18.51 -5.53
C ILE A 190 -17.71 18.28 -4.24
N LYS A 191 -18.93 18.80 -4.15
CA LYS A 191 -19.81 18.55 -2.99
C LYS A 191 -20.08 17.07 -2.80
N GLN A 192 -20.35 16.35 -3.89
CA GLN A 192 -20.58 14.89 -3.85
C GLN A 192 -19.32 14.13 -3.38
N ILE A 193 -18.14 14.51 -3.85
CA ILE A 193 -16.87 13.91 -3.42
C ILE A 193 -16.66 14.11 -1.91
N LEU A 194 -16.82 15.33 -1.41
CA LEU A 194 -16.67 15.63 0.02
C LEU A 194 -17.71 14.92 0.89
N THR A 195 -18.94 14.77 0.39
CA THR A 195 -19.96 13.94 1.03
C THR A 195 -19.53 12.48 1.07
N GLY A 196 -18.87 11.99 0.01
CA GLY A 196 -18.27 10.66 -0.06
C GLY A 196 -17.22 10.43 1.04
N PHE A 197 -16.39 11.43 1.36
CA PHE A 197 -15.44 11.33 2.48
C PHE A 197 -16.14 11.05 3.81
N SER A 198 -17.25 11.75 4.09
CA SER A 198 -18.04 11.48 5.29
C SER A 198 -18.53 10.03 5.36
N SER A 199 -18.96 9.47 4.24
CA SER A 199 -19.41 8.07 4.14
C SER A 199 -18.27 7.08 4.36
N VAL A 200 -17.10 7.34 3.80
CA VAL A 200 -15.89 6.53 4.03
C VAL A 200 -15.50 6.53 5.51
N ILE A 201 -15.44 7.72 6.13
CA ILE A 201 -15.08 7.90 7.53
C ILE A 201 -16.11 7.20 8.45
N PHE A 202 -17.39 7.27 8.10
CA PHE A 202 -18.44 6.54 8.81
C PHE A 202 -18.24 5.02 8.73
N GLY A 203 -17.91 4.49 7.55
CA GLY A 203 -17.57 3.08 7.36
C GLY A 203 -16.38 2.66 8.23
N MET A 204 -15.31 3.46 8.25
CA MET A 204 -14.13 3.21 9.07
C MET A 204 -14.43 3.30 10.58
N ALA A 205 -15.30 4.22 11.00
CA ALA A 205 -15.72 4.34 12.40
C ALA A 205 -16.49 3.10 12.87
N ASN A 206 -17.37 2.57 12.01
CA ASN A 206 -18.19 1.39 12.31
C ASN A 206 -17.43 0.08 12.24
N TYR A 207 -16.34 0.04 11.49
CA TYR A 207 -15.54 -1.16 11.29
C TYR A 207 -15.13 -1.83 12.60
N ARG A 208 -14.68 -1.04 13.60
CA ARG A 208 -14.31 -1.54 14.92
C ARG A 208 -15.48 -2.23 15.62
N ASN A 209 -16.70 -1.78 15.40
CA ASN A 209 -17.90 -2.33 16.04
C ASN A 209 -18.30 -3.67 15.38
N GLU A 210 -18.00 -3.84 14.09
CA GLU A 210 -18.34 -5.05 13.34
C GLU A 210 -17.26 -6.14 13.47
N TYR A 211 -15.99 -5.75 13.55
CA TYR A 211 -14.83 -6.65 13.45
C TYR A 211 -13.93 -6.65 14.68
N GLY A 212 -14.09 -5.71 15.63
CA GLY A 212 -13.29 -5.67 16.86
C GLY A 212 -13.58 -6.85 17.79
N ASP A 213 -12.55 -7.34 18.50
CA ASP A 213 -12.59 -8.53 19.38
C ASP A 213 -13.39 -8.31 20.68
N ALA A 214 -13.97 -7.13 20.90
CA ALA A 214 -14.61 -6.76 22.18
C ALA A 214 -15.93 -7.47 22.47
N HIS A 215 -16.54 -8.13 21.50
CA HIS A 215 -17.78 -8.89 21.68
C HIS A 215 -17.66 -10.28 21.07
N GLY A 216 -17.91 -11.31 21.87
CA GLY A 216 -17.93 -12.70 21.41
C GLY A 216 -18.83 -12.87 20.19
N LYS A 217 -18.24 -13.17 19.03
CA LYS A 217 -18.97 -13.32 17.76
C LYS A 217 -19.41 -14.76 17.57
N SER A 218 -20.65 -14.94 17.16
CA SER A 218 -21.10 -16.21 16.61
C SER A 218 -20.31 -16.53 15.34
N LYS A 219 -19.86 -17.79 15.17
CA LYS A 219 -19.11 -18.27 13.99
C LYS A 219 -19.76 -17.97 12.64
N LYS A 220 -21.04 -17.58 12.60
CA LYS A 220 -21.82 -17.25 11.40
C LYS A 220 -21.68 -15.80 10.93
N GLN A 221 -21.05 -14.91 11.69
CA GLN A 221 -21.02 -13.47 11.43
C GLN A 221 -19.63 -12.90 11.09
N VAL A 222 -18.62 -13.73 10.91
CA VAL A 222 -17.28 -13.25 10.56
C VAL A 222 -17.20 -13.07 9.04
N ALA A 223 -17.43 -11.86 8.56
CA ALA A 223 -17.11 -11.52 7.18
C ALA A 223 -15.60 -11.61 6.99
N VAL A 224 -15.16 -12.42 6.03
CA VAL A 224 -13.73 -12.58 5.75
C VAL A 224 -13.21 -11.33 5.05
N LEU A 225 -12.33 -10.61 5.72
CA LEU A 225 -11.61 -9.51 5.11
C LEU A 225 -10.64 -10.03 4.06
N LYS A 226 -10.55 -9.28 2.97
CA LYS A 226 -9.64 -9.57 1.86
C LYS A 226 -8.71 -8.38 1.67
N LYS A 227 -7.55 -8.60 1.06
CA LYS A 227 -6.58 -7.56 0.70
C LYS A 227 -7.24 -6.29 0.14
N ARG A 228 -8.18 -6.46 -0.81
CA ARG A 228 -8.89 -5.33 -1.43
C ARG A 228 -9.63 -4.42 -0.43
N HIS A 229 -10.17 -4.96 0.66
CA HIS A 229 -10.88 -4.16 1.68
C HIS A 229 -9.90 -3.34 2.52
N ALA A 230 -8.79 -3.95 2.91
CA ALA A 230 -7.71 -3.28 3.63
C ALA A 230 -7.06 -2.18 2.78
N THR A 231 -6.77 -2.49 1.51
CA THR A 231 -6.23 -1.52 0.54
C THR A 231 -7.19 -0.35 0.30
N LEU A 232 -8.49 -0.62 0.16
CA LEU A 232 -9.50 0.45 0.02
C LEU A 232 -9.49 1.37 1.24
N ALA A 233 -9.49 0.82 2.45
CA ALA A 233 -9.49 1.62 3.68
C ALA A 233 -8.22 2.48 3.79
N LEU A 234 -7.05 1.90 3.53
CA LEU A 234 -5.78 2.61 3.55
C LEU A 234 -5.76 3.75 2.53
N ASN A 235 -6.03 3.46 1.25
CA ASN A 235 -5.98 4.46 0.18
C ASN A 235 -6.99 5.57 0.40
N SER A 236 -8.19 5.25 0.86
CA SER A 236 -9.19 6.27 1.20
C SER A 236 -8.73 7.17 2.34
N THR A 237 -8.11 6.58 3.38
CA THR A 237 -7.51 7.36 4.48
C THR A 237 -6.49 8.34 3.96
N LEU A 238 -5.57 7.88 3.13
CA LEU A 238 -4.49 8.69 2.60
C LEU A 238 -5.03 9.83 1.73
N THR A 239 -5.96 9.52 0.81
CA THR A 239 -6.62 10.56 -0.01
C THR A 239 -7.29 11.64 0.83
N ILE A 240 -7.96 11.25 1.93
CA ILE A 240 -8.60 12.23 2.83
C ILE A 240 -7.55 13.07 3.55
N CYS A 241 -6.48 12.42 4.06
CA CYS A 241 -5.39 13.11 4.74
C CYS A 241 -4.68 14.12 3.83
N ASP A 242 -4.32 13.70 2.62
CA ASP A 242 -3.66 14.55 1.62
C ASP A 242 -4.53 15.76 1.27
N TYR A 243 -5.82 15.52 1.04
CA TYR A 243 -6.76 16.61 0.76
C TYR A 243 -6.83 17.62 1.90
N LEU A 244 -6.90 17.15 3.16
CA LEU A 244 -6.97 18.04 4.33
C LEU A 244 -5.69 18.85 4.51
N ILE A 245 -4.53 18.24 4.32
CA ILE A 245 -3.22 18.90 4.41
C ILE A 245 -3.09 19.96 3.30
N ALA A 246 -3.38 19.60 2.04
CA ALA A 246 -3.35 20.53 0.92
C ALA A 246 -4.29 21.72 1.17
N TYR A 247 -5.50 21.46 1.65
CA TYR A 247 -6.48 22.51 1.95
C TYR A 247 -6.00 23.50 3.04
N ILE A 248 -5.25 23.00 4.04
CA ILE A 248 -4.69 23.86 5.10
C ILE A 248 -3.56 24.71 4.53
N ASN A 249 -2.69 24.11 3.72
CA ASN A 249 -1.57 24.79 3.08
C ASN A 249 -2.05 25.91 2.15
N ASP A 250 -3.07 25.66 1.33
CA ASP A 250 -3.67 26.67 0.44
C ASP A 250 -4.26 27.87 1.21
N LYS A 251 -4.67 27.67 2.48
CA LYS A 251 -5.18 28.77 3.31
C LYS A 251 -4.09 29.55 4.04
N ALA A 252 -2.91 28.96 4.21
CA ALA A 252 -1.78 29.57 4.87
C ALA A 252 -0.91 30.41 3.92
N ALA A 253 -1.02 30.16 2.61
CA ALA A 253 -0.38 30.91 1.53
C ALA A 253 -1.15 32.18 1.17
#